data_bff3ccbd438a8a819dfd6230de3fc63d
#
_entry.id   bff3ccbd438a8a819dfd6230de3fc63d
#
_cell.length_a   1.000
_cell.length_b   1.000
_cell.length_c   1.000
_cell.angle_alpha   90.00
_cell.angle_beta   90.00
_cell.angle_gamma   90.00
#
_symmetry.space_group_name_H-M   'P 1'
#
loop_
_entity.id
_entity.type
_entity.pdbx_description
1 polymer ?
#
loop_
_entity_poly.entity_id
_entity_poly.type
_entity_poly.pdbx_seq_one_letter_code
_entity_poly.pdbx_strand_id
1 'polypeptide(L)'
;TLLKLDMKGMPHQPRWVDGSGLSRYNMMTPQDFIWVLNKMKQEQPWERIKTIFPTGNTGTLGGLYKGYENKIFAKTGTLTGHVALSGFVITNQGKELIFSIMVNAHQSAAGTIRKHIEQFLTTVISEY
;
A
#
# COMPACT_ATOMS: atom_id res chain seq x y z
N THR A 1 -23.04 -4.64 2.75
CA THR A 1 -23.54 -3.48 1.97
C THR A 1 -22.43 -2.74 1.22
N LEU A 2 -21.19 -2.83 1.67
CA LEU A 2 -19.99 -2.34 0.93
C LEU A 2 -19.63 -3.24 -0.27
N LEU A 3 -20.11 -4.45 -0.32
CA LEU A 3 -19.96 -5.39 -1.45
C LEU A 3 -20.77 -5.02 -2.69
N LYS A 4 -21.56 -3.95 -2.63
CA LYS A 4 -22.17 -3.33 -3.82
C LYS A 4 -21.24 -2.29 -4.48
N LEU A 5 -20.07 -2.01 -3.91
CA LEU A 5 -19.01 -1.38 -4.69
C LEU A 5 -18.74 -2.29 -5.86
N ASP A 6 -18.87 -1.75 -7.04
CA ASP A 6 -18.67 -2.46 -8.31
C ASP A 6 -17.24 -3.01 -8.38
N MET A 7 -17.05 -4.18 -7.76
CA MET A 7 -15.81 -4.95 -7.79
C MET A 7 -15.74 -5.87 -9.01
N LYS A 8 -16.68 -5.71 -9.94
CA LYS A 8 -16.63 -6.35 -11.25
C LYS A 8 -15.37 -5.87 -11.96
N GLY A 9 -14.55 -6.79 -12.35
CA GLY A 9 -13.27 -6.49 -13.01
C GLY A 9 -12.04 -6.57 -12.09
N MET A 10 -12.18 -6.93 -10.82
CA MET A 10 -11.02 -7.31 -10.01
C MET A 10 -10.34 -8.54 -10.62
N PRO A 11 -9.00 -8.58 -10.63
CA PRO A 11 -8.25 -9.72 -11.20
C PRO A 11 -8.60 -11.06 -10.55
N HIS A 12 -8.89 -11.03 -9.26
CA HIS A 12 -9.28 -12.20 -8.47
C HIS A 12 -10.51 -11.89 -7.63
N GLN A 13 -11.18 -12.92 -7.15
CA GLN A 13 -12.28 -12.80 -6.19
C GLN A 13 -11.69 -12.76 -4.78
N PRO A 14 -11.61 -11.59 -4.12
CA PRO A 14 -11.05 -11.51 -2.78
C PRO A 14 -11.97 -12.23 -1.79
N ARG A 15 -11.38 -12.92 -0.83
CA ARG A 15 -12.11 -13.35 0.34
C ARG A 15 -12.07 -12.24 1.38
N TRP A 16 -13.18 -11.58 1.59
CA TRP A 16 -13.29 -10.47 2.53
C TRP A 16 -14.33 -10.80 3.59
N VAL A 17 -13.87 -11.13 4.79
CA VAL A 17 -14.72 -11.58 5.91
C VAL A 17 -14.91 -10.50 6.97
N ASP A 18 -14.01 -9.53 7.08
CA ASP A 18 -14.15 -8.41 7.99
C ASP A 18 -13.54 -7.12 7.42
N GLY A 19 -14.09 -5.97 7.83
CA GLY A 19 -13.63 -4.65 7.38
C GLY A 19 -12.50 -4.06 8.23
N SER A 20 -12.17 -4.66 9.38
CA SER A 20 -11.10 -4.15 10.26
C SER A 20 -9.71 -4.45 9.71
N GLY A 21 -9.58 -5.45 8.85
CA GLY A 21 -8.31 -5.94 8.33
C GLY A 21 -7.55 -6.86 9.30
N LEU A 22 -8.12 -7.20 10.45
CA LEU A 22 -7.47 -8.05 11.46
C LEU A 22 -7.68 -9.54 11.24
N SER A 23 -8.70 -9.91 10.46
CA SER A 23 -8.97 -11.32 10.18
C SER A 23 -7.94 -11.92 9.23
N ARG A 24 -7.33 -13.03 9.65
CA ARG A 24 -6.44 -13.83 8.80
C ARG A 24 -7.18 -14.55 7.66
N TYR A 25 -8.50 -14.54 7.69
CA TYR A 25 -9.34 -15.09 6.61
C TYR A 25 -9.63 -14.08 5.51
N ASN A 26 -9.25 -12.81 5.68
CA ASN A 26 -9.19 -11.88 4.56
C ASN A 26 -8.05 -12.30 3.63
N MET A 27 -8.36 -12.58 2.38
CA MET A 27 -7.39 -13.02 1.39
C MET A 27 -7.52 -12.13 0.14
N MET A 28 -6.46 -11.43 -0.18
CA MET A 28 -6.34 -10.56 -1.35
C MET A 28 -4.94 -10.71 -1.93
N THR A 29 -4.83 -10.55 -3.22
CA THR A 29 -3.52 -10.52 -3.88
C THR A 29 -2.98 -9.09 -4.01
N PRO A 30 -1.67 -8.89 -4.22
CA PRO A 30 -1.14 -7.57 -4.57
C PRO A 30 -1.83 -6.94 -5.78
N GLN A 31 -2.20 -7.73 -6.78
CA GLN A 31 -2.91 -7.25 -7.97
C GLN A 31 -4.31 -6.71 -7.65
N ASP A 32 -5.01 -7.31 -6.67
CA ASP A 32 -6.30 -6.80 -6.22
C ASP A 32 -6.17 -5.42 -5.58
N PHE A 33 -5.10 -5.21 -4.78
CA PHE A 33 -4.80 -3.88 -4.22
C PHE A 33 -4.41 -2.87 -5.29
N ILE A 34 -3.62 -3.25 -6.30
CA ILE A 34 -3.31 -2.38 -7.44
C ILE A 34 -4.60 -1.97 -8.15
N TRP A 35 -5.52 -2.90 -8.37
CA TRP A 35 -6.80 -2.61 -9.00
C TRP A 35 -7.64 -1.61 -8.19
N VAL A 36 -7.76 -1.81 -6.87
CA VAL A 36 -8.50 -0.89 -5.97
C VAL A 36 -7.86 0.49 -5.97
N LEU A 37 -6.53 0.58 -5.84
CA LEU A 37 -5.82 1.85 -5.83
C LEU A 37 -5.95 2.60 -7.17
N ASN A 38 -5.88 1.87 -8.28
CA ASN A 38 -6.09 2.45 -9.61
C ASN A 38 -7.53 2.98 -9.77
N LYS A 39 -8.53 2.23 -9.31
CA LYS A 39 -9.92 2.68 -9.30
C LYS A 39 -10.09 3.93 -8.44
N MET A 40 -9.50 3.97 -7.25
CA MET A 40 -9.49 5.18 -6.41
C MET A 40 -8.89 6.38 -7.14
N LYS A 41 -7.76 6.18 -7.84
CA LYS A 41 -7.10 7.25 -8.60
C LYS A 41 -7.95 7.77 -9.75
N GLN A 42 -8.76 6.92 -10.37
CA GLN A 42 -9.69 7.31 -11.45
C GLN A 42 -10.92 8.05 -10.93
N GLU A 43 -11.42 7.72 -9.75
CA GLU A 43 -12.68 8.23 -9.21
C GLU A 43 -12.51 9.40 -8.25
N GLN A 44 -11.30 9.63 -7.71
CA GLN A 44 -11.06 10.66 -6.70
C GLN A 44 -9.98 11.64 -7.14
N PRO A 45 -10.12 12.94 -6.80
CA PRO A 45 -9.06 13.91 -7.01
C PRO A 45 -7.78 13.51 -6.26
N TRP A 46 -6.63 13.72 -6.88
CA TRP A 46 -5.33 13.37 -6.31
C TRP A 46 -5.10 14.01 -4.92
N GLU A 47 -5.52 15.27 -4.75
CA GLU A 47 -5.42 15.96 -3.45
C GLU A 47 -6.18 15.22 -2.34
N ARG A 48 -7.34 14.62 -2.65
CA ARG A 48 -8.08 13.81 -1.69
C ARG A 48 -7.35 12.51 -1.36
N ILE A 49 -6.75 11.85 -2.34
CA ILE A 49 -5.95 10.64 -2.14
C ILE A 49 -4.80 10.93 -1.17
N LYS A 50 -4.08 12.04 -1.36
CA LYS A 50 -2.99 12.46 -0.48
C LYS A 50 -3.43 12.70 0.99
N THR A 51 -4.68 13.05 1.22
CA THR A 51 -5.20 13.23 2.58
C THR A 51 -5.64 11.93 3.26
N ILE A 52 -5.92 10.88 2.48
CA ILE A 52 -6.38 9.59 3.00
C ILE A 52 -5.20 8.73 3.47
N PHE A 53 -4.09 8.75 2.72
CA PHE A 53 -2.95 7.90 3.00
C PHE A 53 -1.90 8.62 3.84
N PRO A 54 -1.30 7.95 4.84
CA PRO A 54 -0.07 8.43 5.47
C PRO A 54 1.02 8.67 4.42
N THR A 55 1.75 9.76 4.57
CA THR A 55 2.97 10.02 3.79
C THR A 55 4.21 9.64 4.58
N GLY A 56 5.39 9.72 3.95
CA GLY A 56 6.65 9.42 4.62
C GLY A 56 6.78 10.15 5.97
N ASN A 57 7.36 9.47 6.93
CA ASN A 57 7.58 9.95 8.30
C ASN A 57 6.31 10.37 9.08
N THR A 58 5.12 9.99 8.61
CA THR A 58 3.85 10.33 9.29
C THR A 58 3.02 9.08 9.58
N GLY A 59 2.14 9.16 10.58
CA GLY A 59 1.20 8.09 10.93
C GLY A 59 1.89 6.73 11.07
N THR A 60 1.37 5.73 10.36
CA THR A 60 1.92 4.35 10.37
C THR A 60 3.25 4.21 9.62
N LEU A 61 3.72 5.26 8.93
CA LEU A 61 5.04 5.37 8.30
C LEU A 61 6.03 6.18 9.15
N GLY A 62 5.68 6.49 10.40
CA GLY A 62 6.53 7.22 11.31
C GLY A 62 7.92 6.59 11.44
N GLY A 63 8.97 7.39 11.25
CA GLY A 63 10.36 6.94 11.27
C GLY A 63 10.87 6.31 9.97
N LEU A 64 9.99 6.05 8.99
CA LEU A 64 10.33 5.54 7.66
C LEU A 64 10.16 6.62 6.59
N TYR A 65 10.88 6.49 5.48
CA TYR A 65 10.78 7.40 4.32
C TYR A 65 11.04 8.88 4.68
N LYS A 66 11.97 9.13 5.59
CA LYS A 66 12.42 10.48 5.93
C LYS A 66 13.05 11.14 4.70
N GLY A 67 12.62 12.36 4.38
CA GLY A 67 13.02 13.06 3.16
C GLY A 67 12.18 12.69 1.92
N TYR A 68 11.21 11.80 2.07
CA TYR A 68 10.28 11.38 1.01
C TYR A 68 8.81 11.69 1.37
N GLU A 69 8.57 12.67 2.25
CA GLU A 69 7.26 12.98 2.81
C GLU A 69 6.21 13.29 1.74
N ASN A 70 6.62 13.86 0.60
CA ASN A 70 5.72 14.15 -0.52
C ASN A 70 5.91 13.20 -1.71
N LYS A 71 6.60 12.09 -1.51
CA LYS A 71 6.93 11.11 -2.55
C LYS A 71 6.24 9.76 -2.36
N ILE A 72 5.78 9.45 -1.14
CA ILE A 72 5.09 8.20 -0.84
C ILE A 72 3.80 8.47 -0.08
N PHE A 73 2.74 7.80 -0.47
CA PHE A 73 1.41 7.84 0.15
C PHE A 73 0.89 6.40 0.22
N ALA A 74 0.96 5.78 1.40
CA ALA A 74 0.73 4.35 1.49
C ALA A 74 0.09 3.91 2.80
N LYS A 75 -0.61 2.77 2.75
CA LYS A 75 -1.20 2.10 3.90
C LYS A 75 -0.41 0.85 4.24
N THR A 76 -0.03 0.74 5.50
CA THR A 76 0.62 -0.44 6.07
C THR A 76 -0.39 -1.50 6.48
N GLY A 77 0.04 -2.75 6.47
CA GLY A 77 -0.63 -3.88 7.12
C GLY A 77 0.41 -4.73 7.86
N THR A 78 0.08 -5.18 9.06
CA THR A 78 0.98 -6.05 9.83
C THR A 78 0.15 -7.03 10.65
N LEU A 79 0.45 -8.30 10.45
CA LEU A 79 0.04 -9.41 11.32
C LEU A 79 1.28 -10.25 11.60
N THR A 80 1.23 -11.13 12.58
CA THR A 80 2.37 -12.03 12.87
C THR A 80 2.75 -12.81 11.61
N GLY A 81 4.00 -12.67 11.18
CA GLY A 81 4.53 -13.29 9.98
C GLY A 81 4.08 -12.66 8.65
N HIS A 82 3.40 -11.50 8.68
CA HIS A 82 2.91 -10.83 7.48
C HIS A 82 3.16 -9.33 7.57
N VAL A 83 3.77 -8.76 6.54
CA VAL A 83 3.95 -7.32 6.37
C VAL A 83 3.45 -6.94 4.99
N ALA A 84 2.63 -5.90 4.91
CA ALA A 84 2.14 -5.37 3.65
C ALA A 84 2.31 -3.84 3.60
N LEU A 85 2.53 -3.33 2.41
CA LEU A 85 2.52 -1.91 2.10
C LEU A 85 1.98 -1.72 0.69
N SER A 86 0.95 -0.90 0.56
CA SER A 86 0.33 -0.61 -0.74
C SER A 86 -0.03 0.86 -0.84
N GLY A 87 0.13 1.46 -2.00
CA GLY A 87 -0.13 2.88 -2.18
C GLY A 87 0.46 3.45 -3.46
N PHE A 88 0.90 4.69 -3.37
CA PHE A 88 1.41 5.49 -4.48
C PHE A 88 2.79 6.01 -4.16
N VAL A 89 3.65 6.07 -5.18
CA VAL A 89 4.92 6.80 -5.12
C VAL A 89 5.00 7.79 -6.28
N ILE A 90 5.63 8.93 -6.01
CA ILE A 90 5.99 9.94 -7.02
C ILE A 90 7.49 9.89 -7.19
N THR A 91 7.96 9.52 -8.37
CA THR A 91 9.38 9.42 -8.67
C THR A 91 10.03 10.80 -8.80
N ASN A 92 11.37 10.84 -8.82
CA ASN A 92 12.09 12.09 -9.05
C ASN A 92 11.87 12.66 -10.45
N GLN A 93 11.48 11.82 -11.41
CA GLN A 93 11.08 12.25 -12.75
C GLN A 93 9.60 12.69 -12.84
N GLY A 94 8.88 12.71 -11.71
CA GLY A 94 7.47 13.12 -11.65
C GLY A 94 6.48 12.04 -12.07
N LYS A 95 6.91 10.78 -12.23
CA LYS A 95 5.99 9.68 -12.55
C LYS A 95 5.23 9.24 -11.29
N GLU A 96 3.94 9.07 -11.43
CA GLU A 96 3.08 8.50 -10.38
C GLU A 96 2.93 6.99 -10.60
N LEU A 97 3.44 6.20 -9.67
CA LEU A 97 3.36 4.75 -9.73
C LEU A 97 2.47 4.22 -8.59
N ILE A 98 1.71 3.18 -8.89
CA ILE A 98 0.95 2.42 -7.91
C ILE A 98 1.75 1.18 -7.55
N PHE A 99 1.81 0.84 -6.27
CA PHE A 99 2.53 -0.34 -5.82
C PHE A 99 1.74 -1.13 -4.76
N SER A 100 2.01 -2.42 -4.68
CA SER A 100 1.56 -3.29 -3.60
C SER A 100 2.62 -4.35 -3.32
N ILE A 101 3.12 -4.37 -2.09
CA ILE A 101 4.14 -5.30 -1.62
C ILE A 101 3.56 -6.08 -0.45
N MET A 102 3.65 -7.40 -0.51
CA MET A 102 3.25 -8.30 0.57
C MET A 102 4.37 -9.30 0.84
N VAL A 103 4.77 -9.40 2.10
CA VAL A 103 5.72 -10.39 2.58
C VAL A 103 5.01 -11.27 3.59
N ASN A 104 4.86 -12.54 3.27
CA ASN A 104 4.11 -13.51 4.05
C ASN A 104 5.04 -14.59 4.61
N ALA A 105 4.62 -15.18 5.72
CA ALA A 105 5.32 -16.30 6.36
C ALA A 105 6.80 -16.01 6.69
N HIS A 106 7.14 -14.74 6.96
CA HIS A 106 8.49 -14.37 7.35
C HIS A 106 8.74 -14.67 8.84
N GLN A 107 10.00 -15.01 9.15
CA GLN A 107 10.45 -15.23 10.53
C GLN A 107 11.21 -14.02 11.10
N SER A 108 11.59 -13.07 10.24
CA SER A 108 12.29 -11.85 10.65
C SER A 108 11.38 -10.89 11.40
N ALA A 109 11.96 -9.96 12.15
CA ALA A 109 11.19 -8.87 12.76
C ALA A 109 10.53 -8.00 11.67
N ALA A 110 9.28 -7.60 11.88
CA ALA A 110 8.54 -6.76 10.93
C ALA A 110 9.27 -5.45 10.59
N GLY A 111 10.01 -4.87 11.57
CA GLY A 111 10.83 -3.68 11.35
C GLY A 111 11.94 -3.87 10.32
N THR A 112 12.57 -5.05 10.30
CA THR A 112 13.61 -5.40 9.31
C THR A 112 13.00 -5.48 7.91
N ILE A 113 11.85 -6.15 7.78
CA ILE A 113 11.13 -6.24 6.50
C ILE A 113 10.74 -4.84 5.98
N ARG A 114 10.21 -3.99 6.85
CA ARG A 114 9.83 -2.61 6.49
C ARG A 114 11.01 -1.79 6.00
N LYS A 115 12.21 -1.94 6.59
CA LYS A 115 13.42 -1.26 6.13
C LYS A 115 13.85 -1.73 4.74
N HIS A 116 13.75 -3.01 4.43
CA HIS A 116 14.04 -3.51 3.08
C HIS A 116 13.04 -2.98 2.05
N ILE A 117 11.75 -2.92 2.40
CA ILE A 117 10.73 -2.30 1.55
C ILE A 117 11.03 -0.81 1.34
N GLU A 118 11.45 -0.09 2.40
CA GLU A 118 11.86 1.30 2.31
C GLU A 118 13.02 1.48 1.32
N GLN A 119 14.08 0.69 1.46
CA GLN A 119 15.23 0.75 0.55
C GLN A 119 14.81 0.50 -0.90
N PHE A 120 13.98 -0.50 -1.16
CA PHE A 120 13.47 -0.79 -2.50
C PHE A 120 12.69 0.40 -3.08
N LEU A 121 11.72 0.93 -2.33
CA LEU A 121 10.88 2.02 -2.82
C LEU A 121 11.64 3.33 -2.98
N THR A 122 12.58 3.63 -2.09
CA THR A 122 13.44 4.82 -2.25
C THR A 122 14.35 4.72 -3.47
N THR A 123 14.83 3.53 -3.80
CA THR A 123 15.55 3.28 -5.05
C THR A 123 14.65 3.53 -6.26
N VAL A 124 13.43 2.98 -6.26
CA VAL A 124 12.45 3.23 -7.34
C VAL A 124 12.17 4.74 -7.51
N ILE A 125 11.96 5.46 -6.40
CA ILE A 125 11.72 6.91 -6.44
C ILE A 125 12.90 7.66 -7.04
N SER A 126 14.12 7.23 -6.75
CA SER A 126 15.34 7.92 -7.16
C SER A 126 15.75 7.63 -8.61
N GLU A 127 15.52 6.42 -9.09
CA GLU A 127 15.97 5.98 -10.41
C GLU A 127 14.98 6.28 -11.55
N TYR A 128 13.70 6.42 -11.23
CA TYR A 128 12.61 6.64 -12.19
C TYR A 128 11.94 7.99 -11.95
#